data_f3db1fc52bbd8941281d65f4b806ca51
#
_entry.id   f3db1fc52bbd8941281d65f4b806ca51
#
_cell.length_a   1.000
_cell.length_b   1.000
_cell.length_c   1.000
_cell.angle_alpha   90.00
_cell.angle_beta   90.00
_cell.angle_gamma   90.00
#
_symmetry.space_group_name_H-M   'P 1'
#
loop_
_entity.id
_entity.type
_entity.pdbx_description
1 polymer ?
#
loop_
_entity_poly.entity_id
_entity_poly.type
_entity_poly.pdbx_seq_one_letter_code
_entity_poly.pdbx_strand_id
1 'polypeptide(L)'
;MQLPDLKSIEAAGKLVYEHMQPSPQLEWPLLAQRCGCRVWVKHENHNPTGAFKVRGGLVYMSRLRQREPQLEGVVTATRGNHGQSVAFAAAIHGLHPVVVVPSGNSADKNRAMRALGVELVEYGADFDEAVPHAQQLARDRGLHRMPSFHSDLVEGVSTYALELLRARPGLD
;
A
#
# COMPACT_ATOMS: atom_id res chain seq x y z
N MET A 1 6.22 -14.82 10.96
CA MET A 1 6.91 -13.81 10.14
C MET A 1 7.98 -13.16 11.00
N GLN A 2 9.20 -13.02 10.50
CA GLN A 2 10.26 -12.29 11.18
C GLN A 2 10.01 -10.78 11.04
N LEU A 3 10.24 -10.01 12.10
CA LEU A 3 10.16 -8.54 12.04
C LEU A 3 11.29 -8.00 11.15
N PRO A 4 11.05 -6.92 10.37
CA PRO A 4 12.10 -6.30 9.58
C PRO A 4 13.18 -5.70 10.46
N ASP A 5 14.42 -5.85 10.07
CA ASP A 5 15.55 -5.15 10.67
C ASP A 5 15.77 -3.77 10.01
N LEU A 6 16.63 -2.96 10.59
CA LEU A 6 16.93 -1.62 10.05
C LEU A 6 17.48 -1.69 8.62
N LYS A 7 18.32 -2.66 8.33
CA LYS A 7 18.95 -2.82 7.01
C LYS A 7 17.90 -3.11 5.92
N SER A 8 16.92 -3.98 6.21
CA SER A 8 15.84 -4.30 5.29
C SER A 8 14.89 -3.12 5.06
N ILE A 9 14.60 -2.33 6.12
CA ILE A 9 13.80 -1.09 6.00
C ILE A 9 14.54 -0.03 5.17
N GLU A 10 15.85 0.13 5.35
CA GLU A 10 16.66 1.04 4.54
C GLU A 10 16.71 0.63 3.07
N ALA A 11 16.84 -0.67 2.79
CA ALA A 11 16.77 -1.20 1.44
C ALA A 11 15.39 -0.97 0.80
N ALA A 12 14.31 -1.19 1.56
CA ALA A 12 12.95 -0.86 1.13
C ALA A 12 12.78 0.64 0.86
N GLY A 13 13.38 1.50 1.67
CA GLY A 13 13.39 2.96 1.49
C GLY A 13 13.94 3.38 0.13
N LYS A 14 14.98 2.73 -0.37
CA LYS A 14 15.55 3.02 -1.70
C LYS A 14 14.51 2.81 -2.80
N LEU A 15 13.76 1.70 -2.75
CA LEU A 15 12.70 1.40 -3.71
C LEU A 15 11.52 2.38 -3.61
N VAL A 16 11.15 2.77 -2.38
CA VAL A 16 10.08 3.74 -2.14
C VAL A 16 10.43 5.11 -2.73
N TYR A 17 11.66 5.59 -2.49
CA TYR A 17 12.07 6.94 -2.89
C TYR A 17 12.41 7.09 -4.39
N GLU A 18 12.42 6.00 -5.15
CA GLU A 18 12.41 6.07 -6.62
C GLU A 18 11.09 6.65 -7.17
N HIS A 19 9.99 6.57 -6.39
CA HIS A 19 8.64 6.87 -6.87
C HIS A 19 7.86 7.88 -6.02
N MET A 20 8.35 8.24 -4.84
CA MET A 20 7.74 9.26 -3.98
C MET A 20 8.77 9.92 -3.07
N GLN A 21 8.47 11.13 -2.62
CA GLN A 21 9.28 11.82 -1.62
C GLN A 21 8.84 11.44 -0.19
N PRO A 22 9.71 11.64 0.82
CA PRO A 22 9.29 11.57 2.20
C PRO A 22 8.07 12.46 2.47
N SER A 23 7.07 11.92 3.16
CA SER A 23 5.87 12.70 3.48
C SER A 23 6.15 13.79 4.51
N PRO A 24 5.38 14.91 4.51
CA PRO A 24 5.54 15.97 5.48
C PRO A 24 5.39 15.48 6.92
N GLN A 25 6.11 16.13 7.82
CA GLN A 25 6.10 15.84 9.25
C GLN A 25 6.08 17.14 10.02
N LEU A 26 4.97 17.44 10.68
CA LEU A 26 4.68 18.73 11.27
C LEU A 26 4.34 18.61 12.76
N GLU A 27 4.81 19.56 13.54
CA GLU A 27 4.35 19.76 14.91
C GLU A 27 3.02 20.55 14.90
N TRP A 28 2.04 20.08 15.66
CA TRP A 28 0.73 20.68 15.73
C TRP A 28 0.46 21.29 17.12
N PRO A 29 0.61 22.62 17.30
CA PRO A 29 0.47 23.28 18.60
C PRO A 29 -0.89 23.06 19.28
N LEU A 30 -1.99 23.10 18.52
CA LEU A 30 -3.33 22.88 19.08
C LEU A 30 -3.55 21.42 19.53
N LEU A 31 -2.97 20.46 18.83
CA LEU A 31 -2.98 19.06 19.27
C LEU A 31 -2.09 18.89 20.51
N ALA A 32 -0.92 19.52 20.53
CA ALA A 32 -0.03 19.51 21.70
C ALA A 32 -0.72 20.08 22.94
N GLN A 33 -1.41 21.20 22.82
CA GLN A 33 -2.20 21.78 23.90
C GLN A 33 -3.29 20.83 24.41
N ARG A 34 -3.99 20.15 23.51
CA ARG A 34 -5.05 19.21 23.88
C ARG A 34 -4.52 17.94 24.55
N CYS A 35 -3.36 17.46 24.10
CA CYS A 35 -2.72 16.23 24.62
C CYS A 35 -1.83 16.47 25.85
N GLY A 36 -1.48 17.71 26.17
CA GLY A 36 -0.54 18.03 27.23
C GLY A 36 0.93 17.62 26.93
N CYS A 37 1.25 17.38 25.68
CA CYS A 37 2.60 17.01 25.23
C CYS A 37 2.83 17.49 23.78
N ARG A 38 4.08 17.50 23.32
CA ARG A 38 4.39 17.82 21.92
C ARG A 38 3.86 16.72 21.00
N VAL A 39 3.17 17.11 19.93
CA VAL A 39 2.57 16.18 18.97
C VAL A 39 3.12 16.42 17.57
N TRP A 40 3.79 15.41 17.03
CA TRP A 40 4.26 15.37 15.66
C TRP A 40 3.36 14.46 14.82
N VAL A 41 2.88 14.97 13.69
CA VAL A 41 2.03 14.22 12.77
C VAL A 41 2.80 13.94 11.49
N LYS A 42 2.91 12.65 11.13
CA LYS A 42 3.45 12.18 9.85
C LYS A 42 2.31 12.11 8.84
N HIS A 43 2.34 12.98 7.82
CA HIS A 43 1.23 13.19 6.90
C HIS A 43 1.26 12.22 5.71
N GLU A 44 0.94 10.95 5.94
CA GLU A 44 0.85 9.93 4.88
C GLU A 44 -0.32 10.12 3.88
N ASN A 45 -1.20 11.07 4.15
CA ASN A 45 -2.23 11.54 3.21
C ASN A 45 -1.68 12.42 2.07
N HIS A 46 -0.42 12.86 2.13
CA HIS A 46 0.24 13.67 1.11
C HIS A 46 1.05 12.85 0.10
N ASN A 47 0.96 11.53 0.12
CA ASN A 47 1.61 10.66 -0.86
C ASN A 47 0.69 10.38 -2.08
N PRO A 48 1.19 9.73 -3.16
CA PRO A 48 0.46 9.58 -4.42
C PRO A 48 -0.94 8.92 -4.32
N THR A 49 -1.17 8.10 -3.28
CA THR A 49 -2.47 7.41 -3.08
C THR A 49 -3.23 7.91 -1.87
N GLY A 50 -2.78 8.98 -1.24
CA GLY A 50 -3.40 9.54 -0.05
C GLY A 50 -3.38 8.63 1.19
N ALA A 51 -2.53 7.59 1.21
CA ALA A 51 -2.43 6.64 2.33
C ALA A 51 -1.07 5.93 2.37
N PHE A 52 -0.62 5.56 3.58
CA PHE A 52 0.69 4.93 3.83
C PHE A 52 0.90 3.60 3.06
N LYS A 53 -0.17 2.93 2.65
CA LYS A 53 -0.08 1.61 2.01
C LYS A 53 0.69 1.60 0.69
N VAL A 54 0.79 2.73 0.00
CA VAL A 54 1.56 2.84 -1.25
C VAL A 54 3.02 2.43 -1.07
N ARG A 55 3.63 2.75 0.07
CA ARG A 55 5.02 2.40 0.38
C ARG A 55 5.26 0.88 0.33
N GLY A 56 4.36 0.13 0.96
CA GLY A 56 4.40 -1.33 0.93
C GLY A 56 4.15 -1.89 -0.47
N GLY A 57 3.18 -1.33 -1.20
CA GLY A 57 2.89 -1.73 -2.58
C GLY A 57 4.09 -1.57 -3.51
N LEU A 58 4.81 -0.46 -3.41
CA LEU A 58 6.02 -0.19 -4.21
C LEU A 58 7.10 -1.26 -3.96
N VAL A 59 7.40 -1.57 -2.70
CA VAL A 59 8.41 -2.57 -2.35
C VAL A 59 7.98 -3.97 -2.80
N TYR A 60 6.75 -4.34 -2.51
CA TYR A 60 6.23 -5.65 -2.90
C TYR A 60 6.30 -5.85 -4.43
N MET A 61 5.80 -4.86 -5.19
CA MET A 61 5.70 -4.96 -6.65
C MET A 61 7.06 -4.95 -7.34
N SER A 62 8.00 -4.13 -6.85
CA SER A 62 9.38 -4.13 -7.35
C SER A 62 10.05 -5.50 -7.18
N ARG A 63 9.92 -6.10 -5.99
CA ARG A 63 10.46 -7.43 -5.72
C ARG A 63 9.71 -8.54 -6.46
N LEU A 64 8.39 -8.40 -6.61
CA LEU A 64 7.58 -9.35 -7.39
C LEU A 64 8.05 -9.37 -8.85
N ARG A 65 8.24 -8.22 -9.46
CA ARG A 65 8.73 -8.13 -10.85
C ARG A 65 10.10 -8.80 -11.02
N GLN A 66 10.97 -8.72 -10.01
CA GLN A 66 12.27 -9.42 -10.04
C GLN A 66 12.10 -10.94 -9.93
N ARG A 67 11.16 -11.41 -9.10
CA ARG A 67 10.88 -12.86 -8.92
C ARG A 67 10.15 -13.47 -10.11
N GLU A 68 9.23 -12.69 -10.70
CA GLU A 68 8.32 -13.14 -11.77
C GLU A 68 8.35 -12.15 -12.94
N PRO A 69 9.43 -12.10 -13.73
CA PRO A 69 9.63 -11.09 -14.78
C PRO A 69 8.63 -11.20 -15.93
N GLN A 70 7.99 -12.36 -16.15
CA GLN A 70 7.01 -12.59 -17.21
C GLN A 70 5.55 -12.39 -16.77
N LEU A 71 5.36 -12.01 -15.50
CA LEU A 71 4.02 -11.81 -14.97
C LEU A 71 3.31 -10.65 -15.70
N GLU A 72 2.05 -10.86 -16.09
CA GLU A 72 1.25 -9.86 -16.83
C GLU A 72 0.34 -9.04 -15.93
N GLY A 73 -0.06 -9.58 -14.76
CA GLY A 73 -0.97 -8.86 -13.89
C GLY A 73 -1.07 -9.41 -12.48
N VAL A 74 -1.74 -8.65 -11.63
CA VAL A 74 -1.94 -8.96 -10.22
C VAL A 74 -3.42 -8.84 -9.85
N VAL A 75 -3.86 -9.63 -8.87
CA VAL A 75 -5.21 -9.53 -8.33
C VAL A 75 -5.18 -9.47 -6.81
N THR A 76 -6.05 -8.67 -6.22
CA THR A 76 -6.26 -8.60 -4.77
C THR A 76 -7.72 -8.37 -4.42
N ALA A 77 -8.12 -8.73 -3.19
CA ALA A 77 -9.41 -8.32 -2.62
C ALA A 77 -9.17 -7.20 -1.60
N THR A 78 -10.01 -6.14 -1.63
CA THR A 78 -9.88 -5.02 -0.70
C THR A 78 -11.12 -4.13 -0.71
N ARG A 79 -11.24 -3.25 0.30
CA ARG A 79 -12.26 -2.21 0.37
C ARG A 79 -11.73 -0.80 0.05
N GLY A 80 -10.44 -0.60 -0.25
CA GLY A 80 -9.93 0.76 -0.51
C GLY A 80 -8.42 0.92 -0.65
N ASN A 81 -7.75 1.48 0.35
CA ASN A 81 -6.35 1.95 0.24
C ASN A 81 -5.34 0.89 -0.23
N HIS A 82 -5.57 -0.39 0.08
CA HIS A 82 -4.71 -1.45 -0.44
C HIS A 82 -4.86 -1.59 -1.96
N GLY A 83 -6.09 -1.52 -2.49
CA GLY A 83 -6.33 -1.56 -3.94
C GLY A 83 -5.68 -0.40 -4.68
N GLN A 84 -5.75 0.82 -4.14
CA GLN A 84 -5.06 1.97 -4.72
C GLN A 84 -3.53 1.80 -4.70
N SER A 85 -2.99 1.26 -3.61
CA SER A 85 -1.56 0.92 -3.50
C SER A 85 -1.13 -0.10 -4.55
N VAL A 86 -1.92 -1.17 -4.73
CA VAL A 86 -1.69 -2.21 -5.74
C VAL A 86 -1.73 -1.60 -7.14
N ALA A 87 -2.76 -0.80 -7.44
CA ALA A 87 -2.93 -0.15 -8.73
C ALA A 87 -1.74 0.74 -9.10
N PHE A 88 -1.37 1.63 -8.19
CA PHE A 88 -0.26 2.56 -8.39
C PHE A 88 1.06 1.82 -8.64
N ALA A 89 1.38 0.84 -7.81
CA ALA A 89 2.60 0.08 -7.93
C ALA A 89 2.61 -0.85 -9.16
N ALA A 90 1.48 -1.45 -9.52
CA ALA A 90 1.34 -2.28 -10.72
C ALA A 90 1.57 -1.46 -12.01
N ALA A 91 1.00 -0.25 -12.08
CA ALA A 91 1.17 0.63 -13.24
C ALA A 91 2.65 0.97 -13.50
N ILE A 92 3.42 1.23 -12.45
CA ILE A 92 4.87 1.51 -12.53
C ILE A 92 5.63 0.35 -13.19
N HIS A 93 5.20 -0.89 -12.91
CA HIS A 93 5.86 -2.09 -13.39
C HIS A 93 5.20 -2.72 -14.64
N GLY A 94 4.24 -2.01 -15.27
CA GLY A 94 3.55 -2.49 -16.46
C GLY A 94 2.71 -3.75 -16.22
N LEU A 95 2.16 -3.92 -15.00
CA LEU A 95 1.31 -5.03 -14.61
C LEU A 95 -0.16 -4.60 -14.65
N HIS A 96 -1.05 -5.50 -15.10
CA HIS A 96 -2.50 -5.25 -15.07
C HIS A 96 -3.07 -5.47 -13.66
N PRO A 97 -3.63 -4.43 -13.01
CA PRO A 97 -4.21 -4.57 -11.67
C PRO A 97 -5.70 -4.94 -11.73
N VAL A 98 -6.06 -6.08 -11.14
CA VAL A 98 -7.44 -6.49 -10.90
C VAL A 98 -7.74 -6.36 -9.40
N VAL A 99 -8.83 -5.71 -9.05
CA VAL A 99 -9.24 -5.55 -7.65
C VAL A 99 -10.66 -6.03 -7.46
N VAL A 100 -10.84 -7.00 -6.57
CA VAL A 100 -12.16 -7.48 -6.16
C VAL A 100 -12.60 -6.71 -4.92
N VAL A 101 -13.81 -6.15 -4.98
CA VAL A 101 -14.44 -5.44 -3.88
C VAL A 101 -15.81 -6.06 -3.59
N PRO A 102 -16.29 -6.08 -2.35
CA PRO A 102 -17.65 -6.53 -2.06
C PRO A 102 -18.69 -5.57 -2.64
N SER A 103 -19.88 -6.09 -2.88
CA SER A 103 -21.05 -5.31 -3.27
C SER A 103 -21.33 -4.19 -2.25
N GLY A 104 -21.72 -3.01 -2.72
CA GLY A 104 -21.95 -1.86 -1.85
C GLY A 104 -20.68 -1.22 -1.26
N ASN A 105 -19.49 -1.52 -1.81
CA ASN A 105 -18.28 -0.81 -1.43
C ASN A 105 -18.39 0.69 -1.75
N SER A 106 -17.64 1.54 -1.04
CA SER A 106 -17.67 3.00 -1.22
C SER A 106 -17.46 3.40 -2.68
N ALA A 107 -18.41 4.13 -3.26
CA ALA A 107 -18.35 4.62 -4.63
C ALA A 107 -17.10 5.49 -4.88
N ASP A 108 -16.71 6.32 -3.89
CA ASP A 108 -15.54 7.19 -3.99
C ASP A 108 -14.24 6.37 -4.04
N LYS A 109 -14.13 5.32 -3.21
CA LYS A 109 -12.97 4.42 -3.24
C LYS A 109 -12.91 3.63 -4.54
N ASN A 110 -14.06 3.18 -5.06
CA ASN A 110 -14.15 2.49 -6.34
C ASN A 110 -13.71 3.40 -7.50
N ARG A 111 -14.16 4.68 -7.50
CA ARG A 111 -13.71 5.67 -8.48
C ARG A 111 -12.21 5.92 -8.41
N ALA A 112 -11.66 6.09 -7.20
CA ALA A 112 -10.23 6.29 -7.01
C ALA A 112 -9.38 5.12 -7.54
N MET A 113 -9.83 3.88 -7.33
CA MET A 113 -9.16 2.70 -7.88
C MET A 113 -9.26 2.66 -9.42
N ARG A 114 -10.46 2.90 -10.00
CA ARG A 114 -10.63 2.96 -11.47
C ARG A 114 -9.78 4.05 -12.12
N ALA A 115 -9.65 5.21 -11.47
CA ALA A 115 -8.80 6.30 -11.96
C ALA A 115 -7.31 5.94 -12.02
N LEU A 116 -6.88 4.93 -11.27
CA LEU A 116 -5.52 4.36 -11.31
C LEU A 116 -5.40 3.18 -12.29
N GLY A 117 -6.39 2.95 -13.15
CA GLY A 117 -6.36 1.90 -14.18
C GLY A 117 -6.74 0.50 -13.69
N VAL A 118 -7.42 0.38 -12.56
CA VAL A 118 -7.86 -0.92 -12.01
C VAL A 118 -9.03 -1.49 -12.82
N GLU A 119 -8.94 -2.77 -13.20
CA GLU A 119 -10.11 -3.58 -13.48
C GLU A 119 -10.80 -3.91 -12.16
N LEU A 120 -11.92 -3.23 -11.88
CA LEU A 120 -12.66 -3.39 -10.63
C LEU A 120 -13.78 -4.42 -10.81
N VAL A 121 -13.71 -5.49 -10.04
CA VAL A 121 -14.71 -6.57 -9.99
C VAL A 121 -15.49 -6.44 -8.68
N GLU A 122 -16.81 -6.25 -8.77
CA GLU A 122 -17.70 -6.26 -7.62
C GLU A 122 -18.24 -7.69 -7.43
N TYR A 123 -17.95 -8.31 -6.29
CA TYR A 123 -18.33 -9.68 -5.99
C TYR A 123 -18.54 -9.94 -4.49
N GLY A 124 -19.62 -10.64 -4.17
CA GLY A 124 -19.96 -11.06 -2.80
C GLY A 124 -20.60 -9.95 -1.97
N ALA A 125 -21.23 -10.34 -0.88
CA ALA A 125 -21.87 -9.42 0.06
C ALA A 125 -20.84 -8.76 0.99
N ASP A 126 -19.71 -9.42 1.24
CA ASP A 126 -18.67 -8.95 2.15
C ASP A 126 -17.24 -9.24 1.64
N PHE A 127 -16.26 -8.92 2.49
CA PHE A 127 -14.85 -9.14 2.19
C PHE A 127 -14.48 -10.63 2.16
N ASP A 128 -15.13 -11.44 2.98
CA ASP A 128 -14.82 -12.86 3.11
C ASP A 128 -15.27 -13.66 1.88
N GLU A 129 -16.31 -13.19 1.18
CA GLU A 129 -16.71 -13.72 -0.14
C GLU A 129 -15.83 -13.16 -1.29
N ALA A 130 -15.38 -11.92 -1.20
CA ALA A 130 -14.51 -11.33 -2.22
C ALA A 130 -13.12 -12.00 -2.29
N VAL A 131 -12.57 -12.46 -1.17
CA VAL A 131 -11.24 -13.09 -1.10
C VAL A 131 -11.17 -14.40 -1.90
N PRO A 132 -12.05 -15.40 -1.72
CA PRO A 132 -12.03 -16.61 -2.54
C PRO A 132 -12.24 -16.33 -4.03
N HIS A 133 -13.06 -15.34 -4.39
CA HIS A 133 -13.26 -14.95 -5.78
C HIS A 133 -11.96 -14.37 -6.39
N ALA A 134 -11.23 -13.52 -5.67
CA ALA A 134 -9.91 -13.06 -6.11
C ALA A 134 -8.92 -14.21 -6.28
N GLN A 135 -8.98 -15.24 -5.43
CA GLN A 135 -8.16 -16.45 -5.57
C GLN A 135 -8.54 -17.25 -6.83
N GLN A 136 -9.83 -17.33 -7.15
CA GLN A 136 -10.30 -17.99 -8.38
C GLN A 136 -9.83 -17.24 -9.62
N LEU A 137 -10.01 -15.91 -9.67
CA LEU A 137 -9.52 -15.07 -10.77
C LEU A 137 -8.01 -15.21 -10.97
N ALA A 138 -7.22 -15.29 -9.88
CA ALA A 138 -5.79 -15.51 -9.97
C ALA A 138 -5.45 -16.79 -10.75
N ARG A 139 -6.12 -17.92 -10.43
CA ARG A 139 -5.93 -19.21 -11.13
C ARG A 139 -6.38 -19.17 -12.57
N ASP A 140 -7.58 -18.65 -12.82
CA ASP A 140 -8.24 -18.70 -14.14
C ASP A 140 -7.54 -17.81 -15.17
N ARG A 141 -6.92 -16.71 -14.71
CA ARG A 141 -6.30 -15.71 -15.58
C ARG A 141 -4.76 -15.68 -15.49
N GLY A 142 -4.13 -16.57 -14.72
CA GLY A 142 -2.68 -16.59 -14.52
C GLY A 142 -2.16 -15.33 -13.84
N LEU A 143 -2.95 -14.70 -12.94
CA LEU A 143 -2.56 -13.50 -12.22
C LEU A 143 -1.88 -13.85 -10.90
N HIS A 144 -0.93 -13.03 -10.47
CA HIS A 144 -0.36 -13.15 -9.14
C HIS A 144 -1.33 -12.62 -8.10
N ARG A 145 -1.67 -13.44 -7.10
CA ARG A 145 -2.51 -13.00 -5.98
C ARG A 145 -1.69 -12.21 -4.97
N MET A 146 -1.86 -10.90 -4.95
CA MET A 146 -1.21 -10.04 -3.97
C MET A 146 -1.91 -10.12 -2.61
N PRO A 147 -1.20 -10.52 -1.55
CA PRO A 147 -1.77 -10.61 -0.20
C PRO A 147 -1.97 -9.22 0.40
N SER A 148 -2.89 -9.12 1.38
CA SER A 148 -3.07 -7.88 2.18
C SER A 148 -2.00 -7.70 3.27
N PHE A 149 -1.22 -8.75 3.55
CA PHE A 149 -0.15 -8.77 4.53
C PHE A 149 1.02 -9.66 4.07
N HIS A 150 2.24 -9.09 4.03
CA HIS A 150 3.47 -9.76 3.61
C HIS A 150 4.69 -9.00 4.17
N SER A 151 5.85 -9.64 4.33
CA SER A 151 7.08 -9.01 4.80
C SER A 151 7.48 -7.80 3.94
N ASP A 152 7.43 -7.92 2.61
CA ASP A 152 7.73 -6.81 1.69
C ASP A 152 6.80 -5.60 1.92
N LEU A 153 5.51 -5.85 2.21
CA LEU A 153 4.55 -4.78 2.54
C LEU A 153 4.91 -4.10 3.85
N VAL A 154 5.28 -4.88 4.86
CA VAL A 154 5.67 -4.35 6.18
C VAL A 154 6.95 -3.54 6.07
N GLU A 155 7.97 -4.03 5.38
CA GLU A 155 9.24 -3.31 5.19
C GLU A 155 9.02 -1.96 4.50
N GLY A 156 8.23 -1.93 3.43
CA GLY A 156 7.91 -0.69 2.73
C GLY A 156 7.14 0.30 3.62
N VAL A 157 6.13 -0.16 4.34
CA VAL A 157 5.37 0.67 5.29
C VAL A 157 6.26 1.19 6.41
N SER A 158 7.17 0.38 6.95
CA SER A 158 8.06 0.78 8.04
C SER A 158 8.95 1.98 7.70
N THR A 159 9.12 2.31 6.42
CA THR A 159 9.90 3.47 5.98
C THR A 159 9.35 4.80 6.52
N TYR A 160 8.02 4.97 6.67
CA TYR A 160 7.48 6.21 7.23
C TYR A 160 7.85 6.38 8.72
N ALA A 161 7.87 5.28 9.47
CA ALA A 161 8.29 5.31 10.87
C ALA A 161 9.79 5.63 10.98
N LEU A 162 10.63 5.04 10.11
CA LEU A 162 12.05 5.35 10.05
C LEU A 162 12.31 6.83 9.72
N GLU A 163 11.55 7.42 8.77
CA GLU A 163 11.61 8.85 8.47
C GLU A 163 11.31 9.70 9.72
N LEU A 164 10.21 9.36 10.43
CA LEU A 164 9.77 10.08 11.63
C LEU A 164 10.84 10.04 12.71
N LEU A 165 11.31 8.85 13.07
CA LEU A 165 12.27 8.64 14.15
C LEU A 165 13.65 9.26 13.85
N ARG A 166 14.10 9.21 12.59
CA ARG A 166 15.35 9.86 12.18
C ARG A 166 15.28 11.38 12.22
N ALA A 167 14.16 11.94 11.80
CA ALA A 167 13.96 13.39 11.84
C ALA A 167 13.71 13.92 13.26
N ARG A 168 13.29 13.06 14.18
CA ARG A 168 12.95 13.40 15.57
C ARG A 168 13.44 12.34 16.55
N PRO A 169 14.77 12.27 16.81
CA PRO A 169 15.35 11.22 17.65
C PRO A 169 14.99 11.34 19.14
N GLY A 170 14.35 12.42 19.58
CA GLY A 170 13.88 12.63 20.96
C GLY A 170 12.36 12.47 21.11
N LEU A 171 11.71 11.64 20.29
CA LEU A 171 10.31 11.25 20.51
C LEU A 171 10.26 10.12 21.54
N ASP A 172 9.42 10.29 22.57
CA ASP A 172 9.11 9.31 23.62
C ASP A 172 7.80 8.59 23.32
#